data_c71f1ce88d89d888bec7c9abeb9bf20d
#
_entry.id   c71f1ce88d89d888bec7c9abeb9bf20d
#
_cell.length_a   1.000
_cell.length_b   1.000
_cell.length_c   1.000
_cell.angle_alpha   90.00
_cell.angle_beta   90.00
_cell.angle_gamma   90.00
#
_symmetry.space_group_name_H-M   'P 1'
#
loop_
_entity.id
_entity.type
_entity.pdbx_description
1 polymer ?
#
loop_
_entity_poly.entity_id
_entity_poly.type
_entity_poly.pdbx_seq_one_letter_code
_entity_poly.pdbx_strand_id
1 'polypeptide(L)'
;SDTYFVRGSGEATKALDEVEATHRQWVSKMVDLSDFPYCYFVNGATDAIHHWVLNKNTPWQYMEGEYEYAGMIGPKGTSVCDVPGQFMNETTHRAGLSAKIHPQNPMYISIPSAADGNIFYPNVSSWNNKPPVILDCTYVSSTNIKTIEVPKTTEQVFFSFSKGFGLVGQRLGLVYTKEPHPTLHRLKEFENWNYGGVKTMQLM
;
A
#
# COMPACT_ATOMS: atom_id res chain seq x y z
N SER A 1 14.51 23.72 19.79
CA SER A 1 14.21 23.02 21.02
C SER A 1 13.69 21.63 20.72
N ASP A 2 14.13 20.76 21.42
CA ASP A 2 14.21 19.34 21.44
C ASP A 2 12.94 18.61 21.07
N THR A 3 13.02 17.97 19.96
CA THR A 3 11.91 17.30 19.26
C THR A 3 12.01 15.78 19.37
N TYR A 4 12.62 15.28 20.44
CA TYR A 4 12.73 13.85 20.66
C TYR A 4 11.58 13.36 21.55
N PHE A 5 10.86 12.36 21.08
CA PHE A 5 9.91 11.63 21.93
C PHE A 5 10.68 10.77 22.94
N VAL A 6 10.23 10.77 24.17
CA VAL A 6 10.73 9.82 25.16
C VAL A 6 10.06 8.49 24.92
N ARG A 7 10.84 7.45 24.65
CA ARG A 7 10.32 6.10 24.41
C ARG A 7 9.49 5.62 25.61
N GLY A 8 8.31 5.10 25.33
CA GLY A 8 7.38 4.62 26.37
C GLY A 8 6.59 5.73 27.07
N SER A 9 6.73 7.00 26.65
CA SER A 9 5.92 8.11 27.19
C SER A 9 4.50 8.17 26.63
N GLY A 10 4.23 7.45 25.54
CA GLY A 10 2.99 7.56 24.78
C GLY A 10 2.92 8.75 23.82
N GLU A 11 3.91 9.64 23.83
CA GLU A 11 3.94 10.81 22.95
C GLU A 11 4.06 10.44 21.48
N ALA A 12 4.88 9.41 21.17
CA ALA A 12 5.05 8.92 19.82
C ALA A 12 3.78 8.29 19.29
N THR A 13 3.07 7.52 20.12
CA THR A 13 1.77 6.93 19.77
C THR A 13 0.75 8.03 19.50
N LYS A 14 0.65 9.02 20.38
CA LYS A 14 -0.25 10.17 20.19
C LYS A 14 0.04 10.92 18.89
N ALA A 15 1.33 11.15 18.59
CA ALA A 15 1.74 11.81 17.36
C ALA A 15 1.33 11.00 16.12
N LEU A 16 1.46 9.68 16.15
CA LEU A 16 1.02 8.81 15.07
C LEU A 16 -0.51 8.84 14.92
N ASP A 17 -1.25 8.82 16.01
CA ASP A 17 -2.72 8.88 15.99
C ASP A 17 -3.22 10.21 15.37
N GLU A 18 -2.55 11.33 15.65
CA GLU A 18 -2.84 12.62 15.05
C GLU A 18 -2.57 12.62 13.52
N VAL A 19 -1.44 12.06 13.11
CA VAL A 19 -1.09 11.88 11.70
C VAL A 19 -2.10 10.97 11.01
N GLU A 20 -2.47 9.85 11.63
CA GLU A 20 -3.46 8.94 11.10
C GLU A 20 -4.81 9.65 10.87
N ALA A 21 -5.30 10.37 11.87
CA ALA A 21 -6.58 11.08 11.79
C ALA A 21 -6.59 12.09 10.64
N THR A 22 -5.53 12.89 10.51
CA THR A 22 -5.36 13.86 9.42
C THR A 22 -5.31 13.18 8.06
N HIS A 23 -4.53 12.10 7.94
CA HIS A 23 -4.42 11.36 6.69
C HIS A 23 -5.73 10.68 6.30
N ARG A 24 -6.43 10.05 7.24
CA ARG A 24 -7.76 9.46 6.97
C ARG A 24 -8.75 10.49 6.46
N GLN A 25 -8.79 11.68 7.07
CA GLN A 25 -9.64 12.77 6.62
C GLN A 25 -9.31 13.22 5.19
N TRP A 26 -8.03 13.35 4.89
CA TRP A 26 -7.57 13.74 3.56
C TRP A 26 -7.88 12.66 2.51
N VAL A 27 -7.54 11.41 2.79
CA VAL A 27 -7.62 10.32 1.81
C VAL A 27 -9.03 9.78 1.63
N SER A 28 -9.93 9.97 2.60
CA SER A 28 -11.32 9.47 2.56
C SER A 28 -12.12 9.95 1.34
N LYS A 29 -11.68 11.04 0.74
CA LYS A 29 -12.28 11.57 -0.51
C LYS A 29 -11.89 10.75 -1.75
N MET A 30 -10.87 9.92 -1.65
CA MET A 30 -10.28 9.17 -2.75
C MET A 30 -10.29 7.67 -2.52
N VAL A 31 -10.02 7.23 -1.30
CA VAL A 31 -9.86 5.81 -0.93
C VAL A 31 -10.69 5.55 0.32
N ASP A 32 -11.62 4.61 0.25
CA ASP A 32 -12.40 4.19 1.42
C ASP A 32 -11.56 3.27 2.31
N LEU A 33 -11.22 3.75 3.51
CA LEU A 33 -10.48 3.03 4.53
C LEU A 33 -11.35 2.60 5.72
N SER A 34 -12.67 2.61 5.59
CA SER A 34 -13.60 2.27 6.69
C SER A 34 -13.39 0.85 7.23
N ASP A 35 -13.02 -0.09 6.38
CA ASP A 35 -12.75 -1.49 6.74
C ASP A 35 -11.33 -1.73 7.28
N PHE A 36 -10.50 -0.68 7.42
CA PHE A 36 -9.09 -0.79 7.79
C PHE A 36 -8.81 -0.05 9.09
N PRO A 37 -9.14 -0.62 10.26
CA PRO A 37 -9.04 0.07 11.53
C PRO A 37 -7.61 0.27 12.04
N TYR A 38 -6.65 -0.53 11.55
CA TYR A 38 -5.27 -0.46 12.01
C TYR A 38 -4.42 0.40 11.08
N CYS A 39 -3.60 1.27 11.67
CA CYS A 39 -2.65 2.12 10.94
C CYS A 39 -1.25 1.99 11.55
N TYR A 40 -0.25 1.93 10.68
CA TYR A 40 1.16 1.80 11.04
C TYR A 40 2.02 2.75 10.23
N PHE A 41 3.02 3.34 10.88
CA PHE A 41 4.06 4.08 10.20
C PHE A 41 5.08 3.11 9.57
N VAL A 42 5.54 3.46 8.37
CA VAL A 42 6.59 2.75 7.64
C VAL A 42 7.54 3.74 6.95
N ASN A 43 8.74 3.29 6.63
CA ASN A 43 9.74 4.10 5.92
C ASN A 43 9.49 4.11 4.40
N GLY A 44 8.29 4.54 4.00
CA GLY A 44 7.80 4.53 2.62
C GLY A 44 7.22 3.17 2.20
N ALA A 45 6.60 3.11 1.01
CA ALA A 45 5.97 1.89 0.50
C ALA A 45 6.93 0.71 0.36
N THR A 46 8.20 0.95 0.08
CA THR A 46 9.25 -0.09 0.04
C THR A 46 9.33 -0.87 1.35
N ASP A 47 9.29 -0.17 2.48
CA ASP A 47 9.32 -0.79 3.81
C ASP A 47 8.01 -1.56 4.08
N ALA A 48 6.88 -1.03 3.64
CA ALA A 48 5.59 -1.73 3.70
C ALA A 48 5.64 -3.07 2.94
N ILE A 49 6.22 -3.08 1.74
CA ILE A 49 6.39 -4.29 0.93
C ILE A 49 7.29 -5.29 1.66
N HIS A 50 8.40 -4.84 2.26
CA HIS A 50 9.29 -5.70 3.05
C HIS A 50 8.54 -6.38 4.20
N HIS A 51 7.83 -5.61 5.02
CA HIS A 51 7.08 -6.16 6.13
C HIS A 51 5.99 -7.13 5.68
N TRP A 52 5.35 -6.86 4.55
CA TRP A 52 4.38 -7.79 3.98
C TRP A 52 5.04 -9.09 3.53
N VAL A 53 6.11 -9.02 2.73
CA VAL A 53 6.81 -10.21 2.18
C VAL A 53 7.42 -11.06 3.28
N LEU A 54 8.02 -10.47 4.31
CA LEU A 54 8.61 -11.18 5.45
C LEU A 54 7.60 -12.08 6.18
N ASN A 55 6.33 -11.72 6.17
CA ASN A 55 5.27 -12.47 6.82
C ASN A 55 4.55 -13.45 5.89
N LYS A 56 4.99 -13.58 4.63
CA LYS A 56 4.36 -14.48 3.66
C LYS A 56 5.13 -15.78 3.53
N ASN A 57 4.46 -16.87 3.93
CA ASN A 57 4.93 -18.23 3.71
C ASN A 57 4.43 -18.86 2.40
N THR A 58 3.48 -18.18 1.75
CA THR A 58 2.84 -18.63 0.51
C THR A 58 3.33 -17.83 -0.68
N PRO A 59 3.31 -18.40 -1.88
CA PRO A 59 3.52 -17.65 -3.12
C PRO A 59 2.56 -16.46 -3.21
N TRP A 60 3.00 -15.40 -3.88
CA TRP A 60 2.22 -14.23 -4.17
C TRP A 60 2.40 -13.82 -5.64
N GLN A 61 1.57 -12.93 -6.12
CA GLN A 61 1.54 -12.57 -7.54
C GLN A 61 1.43 -11.05 -7.70
N TYR A 62 1.89 -10.57 -8.84
CA TYR A 62 1.85 -9.15 -9.22
C TYR A 62 1.71 -9.04 -10.74
N MET A 63 1.29 -7.87 -11.20
CA MET A 63 1.13 -7.60 -12.62
C MET A 63 2.44 -7.15 -13.23
N GLU A 64 2.68 -7.50 -14.51
CA GLU A 64 3.83 -6.96 -15.23
C GLU A 64 3.73 -5.43 -15.31
N GLY A 65 4.88 -4.76 -15.11
CA GLY A 65 4.95 -3.32 -15.04
C GLY A 65 4.65 -2.73 -13.66
N GLU A 66 4.29 -3.56 -12.69
CA GLU A 66 4.23 -3.12 -11.31
C GLU A 66 5.61 -2.67 -10.79
N TYR A 67 5.62 -2.00 -9.63
CA TYR A 67 6.84 -1.52 -9.02
C TYR A 67 7.87 -2.66 -8.88
N GLU A 68 8.97 -2.53 -9.62
CA GLU A 68 9.99 -3.59 -9.79
C GLU A 68 10.49 -4.17 -8.47
N TYR A 69 10.56 -3.34 -7.44
CA TYR A 69 11.02 -3.75 -6.12
C TYR A 69 10.15 -4.84 -5.50
N ALA A 70 8.85 -4.81 -5.73
CA ALA A 70 7.95 -5.86 -5.27
C ALA A 70 8.32 -7.22 -5.86
N GLY A 71 8.66 -7.27 -7.15
CA GLY A 71 9.10 -8.49 -7.82
C GLY A 71 10.49 -8.97 -7.41
N MET A 72 11.37 -8.04 -7.01
CA MET A 72 12.78 -8.37 -6.70
C MET A 72 13.01 -8.94 -5.30
N ILE A 73 12.23 -8.51 -4.31
CA ILE A 73 12.46 -8.88 -2.91
C ILE A 73 11.80 -10.18 -2.49
N GLY A 74 10.86 -10.69 -3.26
CA GLY A 74 10.13 -11.89 -2.92
C GLY A 74 10.53 -13.09 -3.78
N PRO A 75 11.33 -14.05 -3.27
CA PRO A 75 11.69 -15.24 -4.05
C PRO A 75 10.48 -16.08 -4.46
N LYS A 76 9.31 -15.80 -3.91
CA LYS A 76 8.04 -16.48 -4.20
C LYS A 76 7.07 -15.61 -4.99
N GLY A 77 7.48 -14.40 -5.40
CA GLY A 77 6.67 -13.53 -6.25
C GLY A 77 6.64 -14.04 -7.68
N THR A 78 5.46 -14.12 -8.26
CA THR A 78 5.26 -14.54 -9.64
C THR A 78 4.56 -13.44 -10.41
N SER A 79 5.16 -13.01 -11.52
CA SER A 79 4.50 -12.10 -12.44
C SER A 79 3.34 -12.83 -13.14
N VAL A 80 2.18 -12.24 -13.07
CA VAL A 80 1.04 -12.62 -13.92
C VAL A 80 0.95 -11.65 -15.07
N CYS A 81 1.80 -11.87 -16.02
CA CYS A 81 1.78 -11.10 -17.20
C CYS A 81 1.08 -11.73 -18.32
N ASP A 82 0.67 -10.88 -19.14
CA ASP A 82 0.20 -11.28 -20.20
C ASP A 82 0.34 -10.79 -21.50
N VAL A 83 0.68 -9.61 -21.76
CA VAL A 83 0.99 -9.13 -23.09
C VAL A 83 1.90 -7.92 -23.00
N PRO A 84 3.20 -8.06 -23.27
CA PRO A 84 4.11 -6.94 -23.29
C PRO A 84 3.62 -5.89 -24.28
N GLY A 85 3.42 -4.66 -23.82
CA GLY A 85 3.21 -3.49 -24.68
C GLY A 85 1.84 -3.34 -25.30
N GLN A 86 0.86 -4.16 -24.96
CA GLN A 86 -0.50 -3.93 -25.41
C GLN A 86 -1.35 -3.32 -24.29
N PHE A 87 -1.47 -2.01 -24.32
CA PHE A 87 -2.57 -1.32 -23.65
C PHE A 87 -3.87 -1.70 -24.38
N MET A 88 -4.38 -2.86 -24.01
CA MET A 88 -5.59 -3.34 -24.61
C MET A 88 -6.76 -2.54 -24.07
N ASN A 89 -7.82 -2.48 -24.86
CA ASN A 89 -9.07 -1.94 -24.35
C ASN A 89 -9.49 -2.75 -23.11
N GLU A 90 -10.18 -2.07 -22.22
CA GLU A 90 -10.56 -2.55 -20.90
C GLU A 90 -11.16 -3.97 -20.87
N THR A 91 -11.84 -4.36 -21.91
CA THR A 91 -12.57 -5.63 -22.01
C THR A 91 -11.67 -6.83 -22.33
N THR A 92 -10.73 -6.67 -23.24
CA THR A 92 -9.80 -7.74 -23.64
C THR A 92 -8.73 -8.01 -22.61
N HIS A 93 -8.28 -6.97 -21.94
CA HIS A 93 -7.30 -7.08 -20.85
C HIS A 93 -7.88 -7.86 -19.66
N ARG A 94 -9.13 -7.62 -19.30
CA ARG A 94 -9.81 -8.28 -18.18
C ARG A 94 -9.97 -9.78 -18.37
N ALA A 95 -10.34 -10.23 -19.55
CA ALA A 95 -10.62 -11.65 -19.81
C ALA A 95 -9.34 -12.52 -19.78
N GLY A 96 -8.23 -12.02 -20.33
CA GLY A 96 -6.96 -12.75 -20.36
C GLY A 96 -6.31 -12.85 -18.96
N LEU A 97 -6.40 -11.80 -18.17
CA LEU A 97 -5.81 -11.75 -16.82
C LEU A 97 -6.53 -12.66 -15.84
N SER A 98 -7.84 -12.66 -15.85
CA SER A 98 -8.65 -13.46 -14.92
C SER A 98 -8.30 -14.95 -14.96
N ALA A 99 -7.93 -15.47 -16.13
CA ALA A 99 -7.60 -16.89 -16.30
C ALA A 99 -6.25 -17.30 -15.69
N LYS A 100 -5.35 -16.35 -15.47
CA LYS A 100 -3.98 -16.61 -14.96
C LYS A 100 -3.81 -16.28 -13.48
N ILE A 101 -4.73 -15.51 -12.90
CA ILE A 101 -4.70 -15.17 -11.50
C ILE A 101 -5.01 -16.39 -10.64
N HIS A 102 -4.07 -16.74 -9.76
CA HIS A 102 -4.30 -17.81 -8.80
C HIS A 102 -5.19 -17.31 -7.65
N PRO A 103 -6.31 -17.98 -7.34
CA PRO A 103 -7.32 -17.46 -6.42
C PRO A 103 -6.85 -17.35 -4.96
N GLN A 104 -5.85 -18.13 -4.57
CA GLN A 104 -5.36 -18.17 -3.19
C GLN A 104 -4.05 -17.40 -2.98
N ASN A 105 -3.37 -17.01 -4.06
CA ASN A 105 -2.12 -16.27 -3.94
C ASN A 105 -2.42 -14.77 -3.82
N PRO A 106 -1.96 -14.11 -2.75
CA PRO A 106 -2.15 -12.67 -2.62
C PRO A 106 -1.62 -11.91 -3.85
N MET A 107 -2.39 -10.93 -4.29
CA MET A 107 -2.07 -10.07 -5.42
C MET A 107 -1.59 -8.71 -4.92
N TYR A 108 -0.36 -8.34 -5.28
CA TYR A 108 0.12 -6.96 -5.13
C TYR A 108 -0.26 -6.15 -6.37
N ILE A 109 -0.95 -5.04 -6.16
CA ILE A 109 -1.29 -4.09 -7.22
C ILE A 109 -1.12 -2.65 -6.75
N SER A 110 -0.69 -1.77 -7.65
CA SER A 110 -0.71 -0.32 -7.44
C SER A 110 -1.91 0.33 -8.14
N ILE A 111 -2.62 1.21 -7.43
CA ILE A 111 -3.67 2.05 -8.00
C ILE A 111 -3.51 3.47 -7.43
N PRO A 112 -3.13 4.45 -8.22
CA PRO A 112 -2.80 4.40 -9.67
C PRO A 112 -1.65 3.45 -10.00
N SER A 113 -1.73 2.85 -11.18
CA SER A 113 -0.74 1.87 -11.64
C SER A 113 0.66 2.47 -11.76
N ALA A 114 1.66 1.78 -11.23
CA ALA A 114 3.07 2.14 -11.39
C ALA A 114 3.53 2.08 -12.86
N ALA A 115 2.86 1.27 -13.69
CA ALA A 115 3.22 1.09 -15.08
C ALA A 115 2.79 2.26 -15.98
N ASP A 116 1.57 2.77 -15.78
CA ASP A 116 0.93 3.72 -16.71
C ASP A 116 0.08 4.81 -16.06
N GLY A 117 -0.03 4.79 -14.72
CA GLY A 117 -0.86 5.74 -13.98
C GLY A 117 -2.36 5.48 -14.06
N ASN A 118 -2.79 4.36 -14.63
CA ASN A 118 -4.20 4.05 -14.81
C ASN A 118 -4.87 3.72 -13.46
N ILE A 119 -6.08 4.25 -13.27
CA ILE A 119 -6.88 4.03 -12.06
C ILE A 119 -7.94 2.93 -12.23
N PHE A 120 -8.27 2.57 -13.44
CA PHE A 120 -9.27 1.53 -13.75
C PHE A 120 -8.69 0.13 -13.74
N TYR A 121 -7.47 0.03 -13.41
CA TYR A 121 -6.69 -1.15 -13.46
C TYR A 121 -6.65 -1.90 -12.15
N PRO A 122 -6.76 -3.16 -12.26
CA PRO A 122 -7.82 -3.87 -12.95
C PRO A 122 -9.09 -3.73 -12.12
N ASN A 123 -10.25 -3.87 -12.72
CA ASN A 123 -11.48 -4.01 -11.94
C ASN A 123 -11.45 -5.35 -11.19
N VAL A 124 -10.77 -5.34 -10.04
CA VAL A 124 -10.51 -6.53 -9.23
C VAL A 124 -11.79 -7.17 -8.75
N SER A 125 -12.84 -6.38 -8.54
CA SER A 125 -14.15 -6.89 -8.14
C SER A 125 -14.82 -7.74 -9.23
N SER A 126 -14.43 -7.59 -10.48
CA SER A 126 -14.94 -8.40 -11.60
C SER A 126 -14.12 -9.64 -11.90
N TRP A 127 -13.02 -9.87 -11.21
CA TRP A 127 -12.24 -11.08 -11.43
C TRP A 127 -13.00 -12.33 -10.98
N ASN A 128 -12.99 -13.35 -11.82
CA ASN A 128 -13.56 -14.64 -11.48
C ASN A 128 -12.84 -15.28 -10.28
N ASN A 129 -11.53 -15.12 -10.24
CA ASN A 129 -10.69 -15.50 -9.13
C ASN A 129 -10.42 -14.22 -8.29
N LYS A 130 -10.87 -14.23 -7.04
CA LYS A 130 -10.76 -13.07 -6.14
C LYS A 130 -9.66 -13.30 -5.09
N PRO A 131 -8.38 -13.16 -5.45
CA PRO A 131 -7.30 -13.33 -4.49
C PRO A 131 -7.35 -12.24 -3.42
N PRO A 132 -6.73 -12.47 -2.26
CA PRO A 132 -6.41 -11.39 -1.33
C PRO A 132 -5.59 -10.32 -2.05
N VAL A 133 -5.87 -9.05 -1.77
CA VAL A 133 -5.19 -7.92 -2.44
C VAL A 133 -4.36 -7.13 -1.44
N ILE A 134 -3.15 -6.77 -1.86
CA ILE A 134 -2.33 -5.73 -1.25
C ILE A 134 -2.35 -4.55 -2.21
N LEU A 135 -2.97 -3.47 -1.78
CA LEU A 135 -3.20 -2.29 -2.58
C LEU A 135 -2.17 -1.21 -2.27
N ASP A 136 -1.33 -0.87 -3.25
CA ASP A 136 -0.36 0.22 -3.13
C ASP A 136 -0.94 1.51 -3.74
N CYS A 137 -1.23 2.49 -2.89
CA CYS A 137 -1.74 3.80 -3.26
C CYS A 137 -0.63 4.88 -3.29
N THR A 138 0.62 4.49 -3.51
CA THR A 138 1.77 5.43 -3.51
C THR A 138 1.56 6.63 -4.43
N TYR A 139 0.92 6.45 -5.57
CA TYR A 139 0.75 7.50 -6.58
C TYR A 139 -0.53 8.31 -6.44
N VAL A 140 -1.38 8.04 -5.45
CA VAL A 140 -2.66 8.74 -5.28
C VAL A 140 -2.50 10.25 -5.13
N SER A 141 -1.44 10.69 -4.46
CA SER A 141 -1.12 12.11 -4.26
C SER A 141 -0.48 12.79 -5.49
N SER A 142 -0.12 12.03 -6.52
CA SER A 142 0.52 12.53 -7.75
C SER A 142 -0.46 12.68 -8.90
N THR A 143 -1.75 12.46 -8.67
CA THR A 143 -2.77 12.41 -9.72
C THR A 143 -4.00 13.22 -9.32
N ASN A 144 -4.81 13.61 -10.30
CA ASN A 144 -6.09 14.29 -10.10
C ASN A 144 -7.26 13.30 -9.92
N ILE A 145 -6.99 12.17 -9.29
CA ILE A 145 -7.99 11.13 -9.10
C ILE A 145 -9.06 11.57 -8.11
N LYS A 146 -10.30 11.28 -8.45
CA LYS A 146 -11.44 11.57 -7.57
C LYS A 146 -11.74 10.42 -6.63
N THR A 147 -11.68 9.18 -7.12
CA THR A 147 -12.04 7.99 -6.34
C THR A 147 -11.31 6.77 -6.87
N ILE A 148 -10.81 5.94 -5.96
CA ILE A 148 -10.25 4.62 -6.23
C ILE A 148 -11.18 3.58 -5.63
N GLU A 149 -11.54 2.57 -6.41
CA GLU A 149 -12.24 1.41 -5.89
C GLU A 149 -11.28 0.53 -5.10
N VAL A 150 -11.58 0.34 -3.81
CA VAL A 150 -10.85 -0.61 -2.96
C VAL A 150 -11.50 -1.98 -3.12
N PRO A 151 -10.78 -2.99 -3.66
CA PRO A 151 -11.34 -4.33 -3.78
C PRO A 151 -11.74 -4.91 -2.43
N LYS A 152 -12.88 -5.60 -2.37
CA LYS A 152 -13.38 -6.18 -1.09
C LYS A 152 -12.42 -7.18 -0.45
N THR A 153 -11.58 -7.83 -1.26
CA THR A 153 -10.55 -8.77 -0.80
C THR A 153 -9.24 -8.09 -0.38
N THR A 154 -9.18 -6.76 -0.38
CA THR A 154 -8.00 -6.03 0.06
C THR A 154 -7.75 -6.26 1.55
N GLU A 155 -6.56 -6.70 1.89
CA GLU A 155 -6.11 -6.93 3.27
C GLU A 155 -5.32 -5.75 3.83
N GLN A 156 -4.53 -5.09 2.96
CA GLN A 156 -3.65 -3.98 3.32
C GLN A 156 -3.69 -2.90 2.24
N VAL A 157 -3.56 -1.65 2.67
CA VAL A 157 -3.44 -0.48 1.78
C VAL A 157 -2.21 0.31 2.17
N PHE A 158 -1.32 0.57 1.20
CA PHE A 158 -0.07 1.30 1.40
C PHE A 158 -0.17 2.72 0.85
N PHE A 159 0.41 3.66 1.60
CA PHE A 159 0.59 5.04 1.15
C PHE A 159 2.04 5.47 1.33
N SER A 160 2.55 6.24 0.37
CA SER A 160 3.87 6.86 0.45
C SER A 160 3.79 8.36 0.21
N PHE A 161 4.57 9.12 0.95
CA PHE A 161 4.67 10.57 0.81
C PHE A 161 5.85 10.97 -0.09
N SER A 162 6.55 10.00 -0.66
CA SER A 162 7.75 10.23 -1.47
C SER A 162 7.46 10.89 -2.81
N LYS A 163 6.28 10.68 -3.40
CA LYS A 163 5.95 11.13 -4.76
C LYS A 163 5.20 12.47 -4.74
N GLY A 164 3.91 12.48 -4.54
CA GLY A 164 3.09 13.69 -4.63
C GLY A 164 3.48 14.81 -3.67
N PHE A 165 4.07 14.48 -2.53
CA PHE A 165 4.57 15.46 -1.55
C PHE A 165 6.05 15.79 -1.72
N GLY A 166 6.75 15.14 -2.64
CA GLY A 166 8.17 15.39 -2.89
C GLY A 166 9.13 14.97 -1.76
N LEU A 167 8.67 14.16 -0.80
CA LEU A 167 9.42 13.79 0.40
C LEU A 167 10.24 12.51 0.22
N VAL A 168 10.87 12.34 -0.93
CA VAL A 168 11.60 11.10 -1.28
C VAL A 168 12.66 10.74 -0.23
N GLY A 169 13.44 11.71 0.21
CA GLY A 169 14.51 11.49 1.18
C GLY A 169 14.04 11.25 2.62
N GLN A 170 12.82 11.62 2.96
CA GLN A 170 12.30 11.50 4.32
C GLN A 170 11.79 10.11 4.65
N ARG A 171 11.55 9.29 3.65
CA ARG A 171 11.08 7.90 3.80
C ARG A 171 9.85 7.79 4.70
N LEU A 172 8.74 8.40 4.27
CA LEU A 172 7.48 8.45 5.01
C LEU A 172 6.40 7.64 4.29
N GLY A 173 5.67 6.85 5.05
CA GLY A 173 4.53 6.08 4.55
C GLY A 173 3.64 5.57 5.67
N LEU A 174 2.43 5.18 5.30
CA LEU A 174 1.45 4.56 6.18
C LEU A 174 0.94 3.26 5.58
N VAL A 175 0.68 2.30 6.46
CA VAL A 175 0.01 1.03 6.12
C VAL A 175 -1.28 0.94 6.90
N TYR A 176 -2.37 0.69 6.20
CA TYR A 176 -3.67 0.40 6.79
C TYR A 176 -4.02 -1.06 6.59
N THR A 177 -4.51 -1.72 7.65
CA THR A 177 -4.82 -3.15 7.60
C THR A 177 -6.17 -3.47 8.25
N LYS A 178 -6.81 -4.54 7.78
CA LYS A 178 -8.06 -5.07 8.37
C LYS A 178 -7.80 -5.76 9.70
N GLU A 179 -6.70 -6.50 9.77
CA GLU A 179 -6.28 -7.23 10.96
C GLU A 179 -4.94 -6.67 11.48
N PRO A 180 -4.59 -6.90 12.75
CA PRO A 180 -3.29 -6.49 13.27
C PRO A 180 -2.15 -7.07 12.44
N HIS A 181 -1.26 -6.20 11.96
CA HIS A 181 -0.12 -6.64 11.15
C HIS A 181 0.91 -7.37 12.00
N PRO A 182 1.35 -8.59 11.63
CA PRO A 182 2.18 -9.43 12.49
C PRO A 182 3.45 -8.78 13.04
N THR A 183 4.13 -7.97 12.24
CA THR A 183 5.38 -7.28 12.64
C THR A 183 5.13 -5.82 13.01
N LEU A 184 4.37 -5.06 12.21
CA LEU A 184 4.17 -3.63 12.43
C LEU A 184 3.38 -3.36 13.72
N HIS A 185 2.46 -4.25 14.10
CA HIS A 185 1.71 -4.10 15.34
C HIS A 185 2.63 -4.16 16.55
N ARG A 186 3.58 -5.10 16.57
CA ARG A 186 4.59 -5.19 17.61
C ARG A 186 5.51 -3.97 17.64
N LEU A 187 5.94 -3.49 16.47
CA LEU A 187 6.74 -2.27 16.41
C LEU A 187 5.98 -1.07 16.97
N LYS A 188 4.67 -0.99 16.72
CA LYS A 188 3.80 0.06 17.28
C LYS A 188 3.70 -0.05 18.80
N GLU A 189 3.49 -1.24 19.35
CA GLU A 189 3.44 -1.48 20.79
C GLU A 189 4.73 -1.08 21.51
N PHE A 190 5.87 -1.29 20.88
CA PHE A 190 7.19 -0.89 21.43
C PHE A 190 7.60 0.54 21.05
N GLU A 191 6.73 1.30 20.41
CA GLU A 191 7.04 2.65 19.90
C GLU A 191 8.34 2.66 19.06
N ASN A 192 8.57 1.61 18.26
CA ASN A 192 9.79 1.42 17.50
C ASN A 192 9.60 1.76 16.03
N TRP A 193 9.53 3.05 15.73
CA TRP A 193 9.45 3.61 14.39
C TRP A 193 10.31 4.88 14.26
N ASN A 194 10.34 5.43 13.05
CA ASN A 194 11.07 6.66 12.75
C ASN A 194 10.34 7.89 13.34
N TYR A 195 10.70 8.30 14.53
CA TYR A 195 10.08 9.45 15.22
C TYR A 195 10.24 10.76 14.44
N GLY A 196 11.40 10.97 13.82
CA GLY A 196 11.63 12.13 12.96
C GLY A 196 10.68 12.18 11.78
N GLY A 197 10.37 11.01 11.21
CA GLY A 197 9.38 10.86 10.15
C GLY A 197 7.98 11.22 10.60
N VAL A 198 7.53 10.67 11.73
CA VAL A 198 6.21 11.00 12.30
C VAL A 198 6.12 12.50 12.62
N LYS A 199 7.16 13.08 13.18
CA LYS A 199 7.22 14.52 13.47
C LYS A 199 7.13 15.37 12.21
N THR A 200 7.80 14.95 11.14
CA THR A 200 7.70 15.61 9.83
C THR A 200 6.27 15.58 9.31
N MET A 201 5.60 14.44 9.44
CA MET A 201 4.19 14.30 8.99
C MET A 201 3.22 15.16 9.81
N GLN A 202 3.48 15.41 11.09
CA GLN A 202 2.67 16.32 11.91
C GLN A 202 2.76 17.78 11.43
N LEU A 203 3.81 18.15 10.70
CA LEU A 203 4.03 19.51 10.21
C LEU A 203 3.46 19.72 8.79
N MET A 204 2.98 18.69 8.15
CA MET A 204 2.35 18.73 6.82
C MET A 204 0.86 19.04 6.90
#